data_8df8477ef9fd7c68b5135f571820e212
#
_entry.id   8df8477ef9fd7c68b5135f571820e212
#
_cell.length_a   1.000
_cell.length_b   1.000
_cell.length_c   1.000
_cell.angle_alpha   90.00
_cell.angle_beta   90.00
_cell.angle_gamma   90.00
#
_symmetry.space_group_name_H-M   'P 1'
#
loop_
_entity.id
_entity.type
_entity.pdbx_description
1 polymer ?
#
loop_
_entity_poly.entity_id
_entity_poly.type
_entity_poly.pdbx_seq_one_letter_code
_entity_poly.pdbx_strand_id
1 'polypeptide(L)'
;MNLCAASLLAITALAAVPAAAKPSVSLDSAVFVERQQAGNSRSLEPALRLSRGDRVVTVVTWQRLRPSANPSFTVTNALPRDIAYQDSARENEDVSVDGGRTWGKLGMLHAGSRMATPEDVTHVRWRVGASHAVKSRGQIAYSGIVR
;
A
#
# COMPACT_ATOMS: atom_id res chain seq x y z
N MET A 1 -65.60 -25.18 28.04
CA MET A 1 -64.93 -24.93 26.78
C MET A 1 -64.08 -23.69 26.99
N ASN A 2 -62.77 -23.86 27.37
CA ASN A 2 -61.86 -22.76 27.65
C ASN A 2 -60.81 -22.72 26.47
N LEU A 3 -60.89 -21.65 25.69
CA LEU A 3 -59.84 -21.36 24.68
C LEU A 3 -58.72 -20.59 25.39
N CYS A 4 -57.51 -21.22 25.48
CA CYS A 4 -56.30 -20.53 25.82
C CYS A 4 -55.68 -19.93 24.53
N ALA A 5 -55.66 -18.60 24.43
CA ALA A 5 -54.91 -17.88 23.39
C ALA A 5 -53.45 -17.74 23.81
N ALA A 6 -52.55 -18.42 23.09
CA ALA A 6 -51.11 -18.28 23.27
C ALA A 6 -50.60 -17.11 22.40
N SER A 7 -50.18 -16.01 23.06
CA SER A 7 -49.53 -14.87 22.38
C SER A 7 -48.07 -15.19 22.15
N LEU A 8 -47.66 -15.34 20.87
CA LEU A 8 -46.24 -15.40 20.46
C LEU A 8 -45.65 -13.99 20.48
N LEU A 9 -44.71 -13.74 21.38
CA LEU A 9 -43.87 -12.53 21.36
C LEU A 9 -42.73 -12.77 20.39
N ALA A 10 -42.76 -12.10 19.25
CA ALA A 10 -41.64 -12.09 18.29
C ALA A 10 -40.57 -11.09 18.77
N ILE A 11 -39.42 -11.60 19.21
CA ILE A 11 -38.24 -10.78 19.55
C ILE A 11 -37.49 -10.51 18.27
N THR A 12 -37.59 -9.31 17.71
CA THR A 12 -36.74 -8.82 16.61
C THR A 12 -35.39 -8.44 17.17
N ALA A 13 -34.37 -9.27 16.93
CA ALA A 13 -32.98 -8.94 17.22
C ALA A 13 -32.49 -7.88 16.21
N LEU A 14 -32.28 -6.66 16.67
CA LEU A 14 -31.65 -5.59 15.90
C LEU A 14 -30.15 -5.87 15.84
N ALA A 15 -29.65 -6.36 14.69
CA ALA A 15 -28.23 -6.56 14.47
C ALA A 15 -27.54 -5.19 14.38
N ALA A 16 -26.70 -4.87 15.37
CA ALA A 16 -25.87 -3.67 15.34
C ALA A 16 -24.82 -3.82 14.22
N VAL A 17 -24.91 -3.00 13.18
CA VAL A 17 -23.87 -2.89 12.14
C VAL A 17 -22.65 -2.23 12.79
N PRO A 18 -21.46 -2.87 12.78
CA PRO A 18 -20.26 -2.27 13.35
C PRO A 18 -19.92 -0.99 12.57
N ALA A 19 -19.86 0.14 13.27
CA ALA A 19 -19.44 1.40 12.68
C ALA A 19 -17.96 1.27 12.24
N ALA A 20 -17.69 1.44 10.95
CA ALA A 20 -16.33 1.43 10.42
C ALA A 20 -15.51 2.51 11.12
N ALA A 21 -14.39 2.12 11.74
CA ALA A 21 -13.48 3.05 12.39
C ALA A 21 -12.94 4.04 11.36
N LYS A 22 -13.05 5.35 11.64
CA LYS A 22 -12.55 6.38 10.74
C LYS A 22 -11.02 6.28 10.65
N PRO A 23 -10.41 6.32 9.44
CA PRO A 23 -8.97 6.15 9.28
C PRO A 23 -8.19 7.23 10.05
N SER A 24 -7.08 6.83 10.66
CA SER A 24 -6.18 7.73 11.39
C SER A 24 -5.10 8.35 10.49
N VAL A 25 -4.88 7.75 9.32
CA VAL A 25 -3.91 8.17 8.31
C VAL A 25 -4.60 8.13 6.94
N SER A 26 -4.41 9.16 6.13
CA SER A 26 -4.73 9.15 4.71
C SER A 26 -3.49 8.82 3.89
N LEU A 27 -3.68 8.14 2.79
CA LEU A 27 -2.66 7.85 1.79
C LEU A 27 -3.11 8.41 0.45
N ASP A 28 -2.17 9.00 -0.27
CA ASP A 28 -2.32 9.44 -1.64
C ASP A 28 -1.11 8.99 -2.44
N SER A 29 -1.26 8.62 -3.71
CA SER A 29 -0.14 8.21 -4.54
C SER A 29 -0.16 8.88 -5.90
N ALA A 30 1.02 9.30 -6.35
CA ALA A 30 1.24 9.89 -7.66
C ALA A 30 2.37 9.13 -8.37
N VAL A 31 2.20 8.96 -9.69
CA VAL A 31 3.18 8.29 -10.55
C VAL A 31 3.83 9.32 -11.45
N PHE A 32 5.15 9.28 -11.50
CA PHE A 32 5.98 10.14 -12.33
C PHE A 32 6.82 9.27 -13.27
N VAL A 33 7.16 9.80 -14.42
CA VAL A 33 8.18 9.22 -15.33
C VAL A 33 9.49 9.94 -15.08
N GLU A 34 10.55 9.17 -14.88
CA GLU A 34 11.91 9.70 -14.81
C GLU A 34 12.42 9.94 -16.24
N ARG A 35 12.76 11.18 -16.54
CA ARG A 35 13.33 11.60 -17.83
C ARG A 35 14.77 12.04 -17.63
N GLN A 36 15.66 11.54 -18.49
CA GLN A 36 17.04 12.00 -18.55
C GLN A 36 17.10 13.31 -19.33
N GLN A 37 17.73 14.31 -18.73
CA GLN A 37 17.94 15.63 -19.36
C GLN A 37 19.42 15.79 -19.78
N ALA A 38 19.69 16.81 -20.59
CA ALA A 38 21.06 17.18 -20.96
C ALA A 38 21.90 17.45 -19.70
N GLY A 39 23.15 17.01 -19.71
CA GLY A 39 24.07 17.18 -18.56
C GLY A 39 23.91 16.12 -17.46
N ASN A 40 23.35 14.96 -17.78
CA ASN A 40 23.20 13.81 -16.87
C ASN A 40 22.27 14.07 -15.67
N SER A 41 21.47 15.14 -15.70
CA SER A 41 20.42 15.39 -14.72
C SER A 41 19.16 14.56 -15.03
N ARG A 42 18.35 14.32 -14.00
CA ARG A 42 17.08 13.59 -14.14
C ARG A 42 15.95 14.47 -13.64
N SER A 43 14.82 14.45 -14.33
CA SER A 43 13.58 15.10 -13.91
C SER A 43 12.49 14.08 -13.73
N LEU A 44 11.55 14.37 -12.84
CA LEU A 44 10.31 13.62 -12.67
C LEU A 44 9.17 14.42 -13.31
N GLU A 45 8.50 13.82 -14.26
CA GLU A 45 7.36 14.40 -14.95
C GLU A 45 6.10 13.60 -14.64
N PRO A 46 4.91 14.21 -14.53
CA PRO A 46 3.67 13.48 -14.35
C PRO A 46 3.49 12.39 -15.42
N ALA A 47 3.15 11.18 -15.01
CA ALA A 47 3.00 10.02 -15.89
C ALA A 47 1.68 10.08 -16.66
N LEU A 48 1.53 10.99 -17.63
CA LEU A 48 0.34 11.10 -18.47
C LEU A 48 0.26 9.97 -19.51
N ARG A 49 1.37 9.46 -19.95
CA ARG A 49 1.52 8.30 -20.85
C ARG A 49 2.75 7.51 -20.46
N LEU A 50 2.63 6.19 -20.51
CA LEU A 50 3.72 5.26 -20.21
C LEU A 50 4.02 4.43 -21.45
N SER A 51 5.30 4.21 -21.69
CA SER A 51 5.82 3.35 -22.75
C SER A 51 6.67 2.24 -22.11
N ARG A 52 6.73 1.09 -22.77
CA ARG A 52 7.60 -0.01 -22.34
C ARG A 52 9.04 0.48 -22.21
N GLY A 53 9.69 0.16 -21.10
CA GLY A 53 11.05 0.61 -20.77
C GLY A 53 11.10 1.93 -20.00
N ASP A 54 10.01 2.67 -19.90
CA ASP A 54 9.98 3.88 -19.07
C ASP A 54 10.29 3.52 -17.61
N ARG A 55 11.16 4.30 -16.98
CA ARG A 55 11.36 4.25 -15.53
C ARG A 55 10.32 5.14 -14.87
N VAL A 56 9.52 4.55 -14.00
CA VAL A 56 8.49 5.25 -13.23
C VAL A 56 8.89 5.33 -11.77
N VAL A 57 8.50 6.43 -11.13
CA VAL A 57 8.64 6.64 -9.69
C VAL A 57 7.25 6.87 -9.11
N THR A 58 6.84 5.98 -8.23
CA THR A 58 5.60 6.13 -7.46
C THR A 58 5.93 6.78 -6.13
N VAL A 59 5.31 7.92 -5.86
CA VAL A 59 5.42 8.65 -4.60
C VAL A 59 4.13 8.45 -3.82
N VAL A 60 4.22 7.82 -2.66
CA VAL A 60 3.10 7.64 -1.72
C VAL A 60 3.24 8.69 -0.63
N THR A 61 2.31 9.62 -0.56
CA THR A 61 2.21 10.62 0.48
C THR A 61 1.26 10.14 1.56
N TRP A 62 1.66 10.24 2.80
CA TRP A 62 0.80 9.96 3.94
C TRP A 62 0.57 11.22 4.77
N GLN A 63 -0.63 11.34 5.31
CA GLN A 63 -1.02 12.42 6.22
C GLN A 63 -1.76 11.83 7.41
N ARG A 64 -1.33 12.22 8.62
CA ARG A 64 -2.04 11.86 9.85
C ARG A 64 -3.27 12.75 10.02
N LEU A 65 -4.41 12.12 10.16
CA LEU A 65 -5.70 12.80 10.34
C LEU A 65 -6.05 13.02 11.81
N ARG A 66 -5.45 12.21 12.72
CA ARG A 66 -5.73 12.27 14.16
C ARG A 66 -4.51 11.87 14.98
N PRO A 67 -4.36 12.40 16.20
CA PRO A 67 -3.41 11.87 17.17
C PRO A 67 -3.68 10.40 17.46
N SER A 68 -2.63 9.63 17.73
CA SER A 68 -2.71 8.22 18.11
C SER A 68 -1.72 7.94 19.23
N ALA A 69 -2.15 7.15 20.21
CA ALA A 69 -1.28 6.69 21.29
C ALA A 69 -0.15 5.79 20.75
N ASN A 70 -0.43 5.00 19.69
CA ASN A 70 0.59 4.29 18.93
C ASN A 70 0.77 4.99 17.57
N PRO A 71 1.78 5.85 17.42
CA PRO A 71 1.98 6.61 16.20
C PRO A 71 2.50 5.77 15.02
N SER A 72 3.08 4.58 15.26
CA SER A 72 3.59 3.71 14.20
C SER A 72 2.46 3.17 13.32
N PHE A 73 2.71 3.06 12.04
CA PHE A 73 1.77 2.46 11.08
C PHE A 73 2.51 1.84 9.88
N THR A 74 1.79 1.06 9.10
CA THR A 74 2.30 0.42 7.90
C THR A 74 1.65 1.04 6.66
N VAL A 75 2.48 1.38 5.68
CA VAL A 75 2.03 1.77 4.34
C VAL A 75 2.23 0.58 3.42
N THR A 76 1.18 0.16 2.75
CA THR A 76 1.23 -0.92 1.75
C THR A 76 0.70 -0.37 0.43
N ASN A 77 1.42 -0.63 -0.65
CA ASN A 77 1.02 -0.26 -1.99
C ASN A 77 1.11 -1.47 -2.94
N ALA A 78 0.05 -1.71 -3.71
CA ALA A 78 0.06 -2.71 -4.77
C ALA A 78 0.79 -2.16 -6.00
N LEU A 79 1.59 -2.98 -6.66
CA LEU A 79 2.19 -2.64 -7.94
C LEU A 79 1.24 -2.99 -9.08
N PRO A 80 1.06 -2.09 -10.07
CA PRO A 80 0.42 -2.45 -11.32
C PRO A 80 1.14 -3.62 -12.01
N ARG A 81 0.39 -4.50 -12.65
CA ARG A 81 0.96 -5.70 -13.30
C ARG A 81 1.99 -5.39 -14.38
N ASP A 82 1.85 -4.22 -15.01
CA ASP A 82 2.74 -3.76 -16.08
C ASP A 82 4.01 -3.06 -15.57
N ILE A 83 4.24 -3.05 -14.26
CA ILE A 83 5.41 -2.44 -13.63
C ILE A 83 6.25 -3.53 -12.96
N ALA A 84 7.51 -3.67 -13.36
CA ALA A 84 8.51 -4.45 -12.65
C ALA A 84 9.16 -3.58 -11.57
N TYR A 85 9.15 -4.03 -10.33
CA TYR A 85 9.80 -3.35 -9.22
C TYR A 85 11.30 -3.16 -9.50
N GLN A 86 11.86 -2.05 -9.08
CA GLN A 86 13.31 -1.80 -9.18
C GLN A 86 13.93 -1.57 -7.80
N ASP A 87 13.49 -0.52 -7.12
CA ASP A 87 14.13 -0.06 -5.91
C ASP A 87 13.20 0.86 -5.11
N SER A 88 13.50 1.03 -3.83
CA SER A 88 12.85 1.98 -2.94
C SER A 88 13.84 3.03 -2.46
N ALA A 89 13.37 4.26 -2.28
CA ALA A 89 14.16 5.35 -1.71
C ALA A 89 14.52 5.10 -0.22
N ARG A 90 13.97 4.06 0.40
CA ARG A 90 14.25 3.64 1.78
C ARG A 90 14.53 2.14 1.81
N GLU A 91 15.61 1.74 2.44
CA GLU A 91 16.05 0.33 2.54
C GLU A 91 15.21 -0.53 3.51
N ASN A 92 14.20 0.03 4.15
CA ASN A 92 13.39 -0.68 5.16
C ASN A 92 12.05 -1.21 4.60
N GLU A 93 11.88 -1.27 3.28
CA GLU A 93 10.72 -1.90 2.67
C GLU A 93 10.79 -3.42 2.77
N ASP A 94 9.62 -4.02 2.88
CA ASP A 94 9.38 -5.42 2.56
C ASP A 94 8.59 -5.49 1.26
N VAL A 95 8.78 -6.53 0.48
CA VAL A 95 7.99 -6.80 -0.72
C VAL A 95 7.20 -8.10 -0.56
N SER A 96 6.19 -8.27 -1.38
CA SER A 96 5.43 -9.51 -1.51
C SER A 96 5.37 -9.90 -2.98
N VAL A 97 5.42 -11.21 -3.23
CA VAL A 97 5.34 -11.81 -4.58
C VAL A 97 4.10 -12.69 -4.76
N ASP A 98 3.24 -12.75 -3.74
CA ASP A 98 2.06 -13.62 -3.68
C ASP A 98 0.76 -12.87 -3.32
N GLY A 99 0.69 -11.60 -3.70
CA GLY A 99 -0.50 -10.79 -3.49
C GLY A 99 -0.65 -10.24 -2.06
N GLY A 100 0.45 -10.08 -1.33
CA GLY A 100 0.45 -9.53 0.02
C GLY A 100 0.26 -10.57 1.12
N ARG A 101 0.39 -11.86 0.83
CA ARG A 101 0.26 -12.95 1.82
C ARG A 101 1.54 -13.13 2.62
N THR A 102 2.68 -13.22 1.94
CA THR A 102 3.99 -13.30 2.58
C THR A 102 4.82 -12.05 2.27
N TRP A 103 5.68 -11.67 3.22
CA TRP A 103 6.44 -10.43 3.16
C TRP A 103 7.88 -10.65 3.58
N GLY A 104 8.81 -10.05 2.86
CA GLY A 104 10.23 -10.12 3.17
C GLY A 104 11.09 -9.29 2.21
N LYS A 105 12.39 -9.45 2.31
CA LYS A 105 13.32 -8.87 1.33
C LYS A 105 13.30 -9.69 0.04
N LEU A 106 13.35 -9.04 -1.10
CA LEU A 106 13.23 -9.69 -2.40
C LEU A 106 14.19 -10.88 -2.56
N GLY A 107 15.44 -10.74 -2.14
CA GLY A 107 16.45 -11.80 -2.18
C GLY A 107 16.22 -12.98 -1.22
N MET A 108 15.15 -12.96 -0.41
CA MET A 108 14.78 -14.03 0.52
C MET A 108 13.45 -14.69 0.15
N LEU A 109 12.73 -14.17 -0.84
CA LEU A 109 11.43 -14.66 -1.25
C LEU A 109 11.55 -15.65 -2.41
N HIS A 110 10.56 -16.52 -2.53
CA HIS A 110 10.45 -17.50 -3.60
C HIS A 110 9.14 -17.30 -4.38
N ALA A 111 9.25 -17.44 -5.68
CA ALA A 111 8.11 -17.55 -6.59
C ALA A 111 8.04 -18.99 -7.08
N GLY A 112 7.22 -19.81 -6.42
CA GLY A 112 7.23 -21.26 -6.60
C GLY A 112 8.55 -21.88 -6.10
N SER A 113 9.24 -22.61 -6.95
CA SER A 113 10.51 -23.30 -6.61
C SER A 113 11.77 -22.46 -6.84
N ARG A 114 11.67 -21.26 -7.41
CA ARG A 114 12.81 -20.39 -7.71
C ARG A 114 12.85 -19.16 -6.79
N MET A 115 14.02 -18.56 -6.68
CA MET A 115 14.14 -17.22 -6.07
C MET A 115 13.28 -16.21 -6.83
N ALA A 116 12.61 -15.35 -6.07
CA ALA A 116 11.81 -14.28 -6.64
C ALA A 116 12.69 -13.20 -7.29
N THR A 117 12.20 -12.65 -8.38
CA THR A 117 12.82 -11.56 -9.13
C THR A 117 12.00 -10.28 -9.00
N PRO A 118 12.51 -9.12 -9.41
CA PRO A 118 11.76 -7.86 -9.39
C PRO A 118 10.39 -7.93 -10.10
N GLU A 119 10.29 -8.74 -11.16
CA GLU A 119 9.07 -8.93 -11.93
C GLU A 119 7.96 -9.68 -11.17
N ASP A 120 8.33 -10.44 -10.14
CA ASP A 120 7.38 -11.18 -9.32
C ASP A 120 6.74 -10.30 -8.23
N VAL A 121 7.31 -9.12 -7.96
CA VAL A 121 6.82 -8.25 -6.90
C VAL A 121 5.42 -7.73 -7.23
N THR A 122 4.49 -8.00 -6.33
CA THR A 122 3.08 -7.58 -6.44
C THR A 122 2.73 -6.44 -5.50
N HIS A 123 3.43 -6.33 -4.38
CA HIS A 123 3.19 -5.30 -3.36
C HIS A 123 4.49 -4.88 -2.70
N VAL A 124 4.52 -3.63 -2.25
CA VAL A 124 5.60 -3.06 -1.42
C VAL A 124 5.00 -2.55 -0.12
N ARG A 125 5.73 -2.71 0.98
CA ARG A 125 5.29 -2.33 2.32
C ARG A 125 6.42 -1.63 3.09
N TRP A 126 6.06 -0.55 3.78
CA TRP A 126 6.96 0.18 4.69
C TRP A 126 6.35 0.28 6.08
N ARG A 127 7.19 0.10 7.09
CA ARG A 127 6.85 0.42 8.48
C ARG A 127 7.31 1.83 8.79
N VAL A 128 6.37 2.71 9.07
CA VAL A 128 6.63 4.07 9.52
C VAL A 128 6.72 4.03 11.04
N GLY A 129 7.95 4.03 11.57
CA GLY A 129 8.19 4.00 13.01
C GLY A 129 7.78 5.29 13.72
N ALA A 130 7.67 5.24 15.04
CA ALA A 130 7.18 6.33 15.89
C ALA A 130 7.91 7.66 15.66
N SER A 131 9.23 7.64 15.52
CA SER A 131 10.05 8.84 15.28
C SER A 131 9.70 9.60 13.99
N HIS A 132 9.31 8.88 12.94
CA HIS A 132 8.86 9.46 11.69
C HIS A 132 7.36 9.78 11.71
N ALA A 133 6.60 8.97 12.42
CA ALA A 133 5.16 9.10 12.54
C ALA A 133 4.71 10.27 13.43
N VAL A 134 5.58 10.86 14.21
CA VAL A 134 5.34 12.13 14.96
C VAL A 134 5.09 13.29 13.98
N LYS A 135 5.69 13.25 12.79
CA LYS A 135 5.38 14.21 11.74
C LYS A 135 3.92 14.05 11.29
N SER A 136 3.26 15.15 11.00
CA SER A 136 1.87 15.15 10.53
C SER A 136 1.72 14.58 9.11
N ARG A 137 2.80 14.56 8.33
CA ARG A 137 2.84 14.03 6.95
C ARG A 137 4.25 13.57 6.58
N GLY A 138 4.34 12.75 5.54
CA GLY A 138 5.60 12.31 4.95
C GLY A 138 5.39 11.64 3.60
N GLN A 139 6.49 11.24 2.98
CA GLN A 139 6.50 10.59 1.68
C GLN A 139 7.38 9.35 1.70
N ILE A 140 7.00 8.38 0.88
CA ILE A 140 7.73 7.17 0.57
C ILE A 140 7.73 7.06 -0.95
N ALA A 141 8.82 6.66 -1.55
CA ALA A 141 8.90 6.50 -2.99
C ALA A 141 9.55 5.16 -3.36
N TYR A 142 9.10 4.58 -4.45
CA TYR A 142 9.74 3.44 -5.07
C TYR A 142 9.72 3.60 -6.60
N SER A 143 10.63 2.92 -7.27
CA SER A 143 10.74 2.94 -8.71
C SER A 143 10.45 1.58 -9.34
N GLY A 144 10.04 1.60 -10.59
CA GLY A 144 9.81 0.42 -11.41
C GLY A 144 10.02 0.72 -12.90
N ILE A 145 10.05 -0.34 -13.69
CA ILE A 145 10.16 -0.27 -15.15
C ILE A 145 8.86 -0.76 -15.77
N VAL A 146 8.34 -0.03 -16.74
CA VAL A 146 7.17 -0.44 -17.54
C VAL A 146 7.55 -1.62 -18.42
N ARG A 147 6.78 -2.72 -18.35
CA ARG A 147 6.97 -3.98 -19.09
C ARG A 147 6.26 -4.01 -20.43
#